data_6487a8438e2753d1319b1dc3fec74935
#
_entry.id   6487a8438e2753d1319b1dc3fec74935
#
_cell.length_a   1.000
_cell.length_b   1.000
_cell.length_c   1.000
_cell.angle_alpha   90.00
_cell.angle_beta   90.00
_cell.angle_gamma   90.00
#
_symmetry.space_group_name_H-M   'P 1'
#
loop_
_entity.id
_entity.type
_entity.pdbx_description
1 polymer ?
#
loop_
_entity_poly.entity_id
_entity_poly.type
_entity_poly.pdbx_seq_one_letter_code
_entity_poly.pdbx_strand_id
1 'polypeptide(L)'
;YVIGASSSGKSTFINKFIKNYINVTTRPITTSCYPGTTSRVISIPIGTRETIFDTPGIDVSHSMISIVEKDIIKLITPTKEIKPITFQMNKGNMFMIGNLARVELVDGPRTGFTIYCANGIDIHRGRIDKVTDLEKSLIAKKKIKPISETSGKLVARTINETNDTKQDIIISGLCWISYKGNKQKIKVYAPKIIDVSHRDAKF
;
A
#
# COMPACT_ATOMS: atom_id res chain seq x y z
N TYR A 1 -25.04 -3.09 -3.18
CA TYR A 1 -23.84 -3.57 -3.88
C TYR A 1 -22.59 -3.11 -3.15
N VAL A 2 -21.63 -4.03 -2.92
CA VAL A 2 -20.32 -3.69 -2.39
C VAL A 2 -19.31 -3.78 -3.54
N ILE A 3 -18.80 -2.62 -3.96
CA ILE A 3 -17.95 -2.45 -5.15
C ILE A 3 -16.59 -1.91 -4.72
N GLY A 4 -15.52 -2.32 -5.39
CA GLY A 4 -14.18 -1.81 -5.15
C GLY A 4 -13.09 -2.67 -5.79
N ALA A 5 -11.84 -2.24 -5.65
CA ALA A 5 -10.67 -2.93 -6.20
C ALA A 5 -10.54 -4.38 -5.69
N SER A 6 -9.85 -5.22 -6.45
CA SER A 6 -9.45 -6.55 -6.00
C SER A 6 -8.64 -6.45 -4.70
N SER A 7 -8.87 -7.41 -3.79
CA SER A 7 -8.19 -7.46 -2.46
C SER A 7 -8.42 -6.24 -1.56
N SER A 8 -9.42 -5.40 -1.82
CA SER A 8 -9.77 -4.23 -0.98
C SER A 8 -10.54 -4.58 0.30
N GLY A 9 -10.80 -5.86 0.55
CA GLY A 9 -11.49 -6.33 1.76
C GLY A 9 -13.02 -6.34 1.67
N LYS A 10 -13.64 -6.23 0.49
CA LYS A 10 -15.11 -6.26 0.30
C LYS A 10 -15.78 -7.45 0.98
N SER A 11 -15.38 -8.66 0.62
CA SER A 11 -15.94 -9.89 1.19
C SER A 11 -15.65 -10.01 2.69
N THR A 12 -14.50 -9.52 3.15
CA THR A 12 -14.16 -9.45 4.58
C THR A 12 -15.09 -8.49 5.34
N PHE A 13 -15.36 -7.31 4.75
CA PHE A 13 -16.31 -6.35 5.29
C PHE A 13 -17.71 -6.96 5.40
N ILE A 14 -18.19 -7.60 4.33
CA ILE A 14 -19.51 -8.24 4.29
C ILE A 14 -19.60 -9.34 5.38
N ASN A 15 -18.59 -10.21 5.49
CA ASN A 15 -18.57 -11.26 6.51
C ASN A 15 -18.62 -10.68 7.94
N LYS A 16 -17.88 -9.60 8.20
CA LYS A 16 -17.92 -8.92 9.51
C LYS A 16 -19.26 -8.25 9.76
N PHE A 17 -19.83 -7.61 8.75
CA PHE A 17 -21.13 -6.96 8.84
C PHE A 17 -22.23 -7.98 9.17
N ILE A 18 -22.28 -9.09 8.44
CA ILE A 18 -23.24 -10.17 8.69
C ILE A 18 -23.08 -10.70 10.11
N LYS A 19 -21.85 -11.02 10.53
CA LYS A 19 -21.55 -11.56 11.86
C LYS A 19 -21.97 -10.62 13.00
N ASN A 20 -21.81 -9.33 12.84
CA ASN A 20 -22.00 -8.36 13.92
C ASN A 20 -23.41 -7.76 13.98
N TYR A 21 -24.11 -7.71 12.86
CA TYR A 21 -25.37 -6.96 12.74
C TYR A 21 -26.55 -7.79 12.25
N ILE A 22 -26.31 -9.01 11.73
CA ILE A 22 -27.34 -9.85 11.15
C ILE A 22 -27.27 -11.23 11.77
N ASN A 23 -28.26 -11.61 12.59
CA ASN A 23 -28.38 -12.93 13.20
C ASN A 23 -28.77 -14.02 12.19
N VAL A 24 -28.07 -14.13 11.08
CA VAL A 24 -28.35 -15.15 10.05
C VAL A 24 -27.18 -16.13 9.99
N THR A 25 -27.50 -17.43 10.10
CA THR A 25 -26.57 -18.56 9.91
C THR A 25 -26.24 -18.76 8.43
N THR A 26 -25.71 -17.73 7.76
CA THR A 26 -25.20 -17.85 6.40
C THR A 26 -23.76 -18.34 6.41
N ARG A 27 -23.40 -19.19 5.43
CA ARG A 27 -22.00 -19.61 5.26
C ARG A 27 -21.15 -18.38 4.93
N PRO A 28 -19.98 -18.22 5.58
CA PRO A 28 -19.08 -17.11 5.27
C PRO A 28 -18.66 -17.12 3.80
N ILE A 29 -18.57 -15.93 3.21
CA ILE A 29 -18.03 -15.77 1.87
C ILE A 29 -16.53 -16.07 1.92
N THR A 30 -16.02 -16.79 0.91
CA THR A 30 -14.59 -17.09 0.80
C THR A 30 -13.80 -15.77 0.66
N THR A 31 -12.80 -15.61 1.50
CA THR A 31 -11.89 -14.44 1.46
C THR A 31 -10.47 -14.90 1.20
N SER A 32 -9.71 -14.12 0.43
CA SER A 32 -8.30 -14.38 0.14
C SER A 32 -7.55 -13.06 -0.07
N CYS A 33 -6.25 -13.06 0.16
CA CYS A 33 -5.38 -11.95 -0.19
C CYS A 33 -5.07 -11.87 -1.69
N TYR A 34 -5.40 -12.92 -2.44
CA TYR A 34 -5.16 -12.97 -3.88
C TYR A 34 -6.29 -12.28 -4.66
N PRO A 35 -5.97 -11.57 -5.76
CA PRO A 35 -6.95 -11.02 -6.68
C PRO A 35 -7.84 -12.13 -7.29
N GLY A 36 -9.10 -11.78 -7.60
CA GLY A 36 -10.00 -12.68 -8.33
C GLY A 36 -10.67 -13.77 -7.49
N THR A 37 -10.63 -13.69 -6.15
CA THR A 37 -11.29 -14.66 -5.26
C THR A 37 -12.79 -14.72 -5.48
N THR A 38 -13.45 -13.56 -5.68
CA THR A 38 -14.88 -13.46 -6.03
C THR A 38 -14.98 -13.36 -7.55
N SER A 39 -15.35 -14.45 -8.21
CA SER A 39 -15.44 -14.53 -9.67
C SER A 39 -16.83 -14.19 -10.22
N ARG A 40 -17.85 -14.14 -9.38
CA ARG A 40 -19.25 -13.82 -9.72
C ARG A 40 -19.83 -12.92 -8.66
N VAL A 41 -20.93 -12.22 -9.00
CA VAL A 41 -21.75 -11.53 -8.00
C VAL A 41 -22.40 -12.57 -7.08
N ILE A 42 -22.20 -12.42 -5.78
CA ILE A 42 -22.81 -13.27 -4.75
C ILE A 42 -23.91 -12.46 -4.09
N SER A 43 -25.15 -12.96 -4.14
CA SER A 43 -26.30 -12.36 -3.46
C SER A 43 -26.47 -12.98 -2.08
N ILE A 44 -26.58 -12.13 -1.06
CA ILE A 44 -26.67 -12.53 0.34
C ILE A 44 -27.92 -11.88 0.92
N PRO A 45 -29.01 -12.63 1.16
CA PRO A 45 -30.18 -12.11 1.85
C PRO A 45 -29.80 -11.70 3.28
N ILE A 46 -30.18 -10.50 3.69
CA ILE A 46 -29.94 -9.95 5.03
C ILE A 46 -31.23 -9.65 5.80
N GLY A 47 -32.36 -9.77 5.14
CA GLY A 47 -33.69 -9.58 5.67
C GLY A 47 -34.74 -10.20 4.76
N THR A 48 -36.01 -9.88 5.00
CA THR A 48 -37.13 -10.39 4.17
C THR A 48 -37.18 -9.76 2.78
N ARG A 49 -36.62 -8.54 2.61
CA ARG A 49 -36.62 -7.79 1.35
C ARG A 49 -35.26 -7.24 0.96
N GLU A 50 -34.28 -7.33 1.86
CA GLU A 50 -32.95 -6.74 1.67
C GLU A 50 -31.91 -7.79 1.27
N THR A 51 -31.06 -7.44 0.32
CA THR A 51 -29.97 -8.29 -0.17
C THR A 51 -28.70 -7.49 -0.35
N ILE A 52 -27.58 -7.98 0.19
CA ILE A 52 -26.23 -7.48 -0.12
C ILE A 52 -25.69 -8.25 -1.31
N PHE A 53 -25.09 -7.53 -2.25
CA PHE A 53 -24.39 -8.12 -3.38
C PHE A 53 -22.87 -7.91 -3.23
N ASP A 54 -22.13 -9.02 -3.04
CA ASP A 54 -20.66 -9.01 -3.15
C ASP A 54 -20.29 -9.11 -4.63
N THR A 55 -19.51 -8.16 -5.11
CA THR A 55 -19.13 -8.10 -6.52
C THR A 55 -17.67 -8.54 -6.72
N PRO A 56 -17.32 -9.08 -7.90
CA PRO A 56 -15.94 -9.26 -8.29
C PRO A 56 -15.15 -7.96 -8.09
N GLY A 57 -13.89 -8.10 -7.69
CA GLY A 57 -13.01 -6.94 -7.57
C GLY A 57 -12.70 -6.33 -8.93
N ILE A 58 -12.66 -5.00 -8.98
CA ILE A 58 -12.15 -4.29 -10.15
C ILE A 58 -10.65 -4.53 -10.19
N ASP A 59 -10.17 -5.02 -11.33
CA ASP A 59 -8.73 -5.20 -11.52
C ASP A 59 -8.04 -3.84 -11.66
N VAL A 60 -6.94 -3.66 -10.92
CA VAL A 60 -6.14 -2.44 -10.93
C VAL A 60 -4.76 -2.80 -11.49
N SER A 61 -4.63 -2.75 -12.81
CA SER A 61 -3.41 -3.11 -13.54
C SER A 61 -2.16 -2.32 -13.12
N HIS A 62 -2.36 -1.10 -12.58
CA HIS A 62 -1.30 -0.19 -12.12
C HIS A 62 -1.03 -0.28 -10.61
N SER A 63 -1.36 -1.42 -10.00
CA SER A 63 -1.16 -1.70 -8.58
C SER A 63 0.02 -2.66 -8.37
N MET A 64 0.75 -2.51 -7.27
CA MET A 64 1.86 -3.40 -6.91
C MET A 64 1.43 -4.87 -6.87
N ILE A 65 0.21 -5.14 -6.44
CA ILE A 65 -0.37 -6.51 -6.37
C ILE A 65 -0.42 -7.19 -7.75
N SER A 66 -0.51 -6.43 -8.84
CA SER A 66 -0.63 -6.98 -10.19
C SER A 66 0.69 -7.41 -10.82
N ILE A 67 1.83 -7.00 -10.25
CA ILE A 67 3.16 -7.20 -10.86
C ILE A 67 4.13 -8.03 -10.02
N VAL A 68 3.83 -8.26 -8.74
CA VAL A 68 4.69 -9.04 -7.85
C VAL A 68 4.26 -10.49 -7.76
N GLU A 69 5.16 -11.34 -7.28
CA GLU A 69 4.97 -12.77 -7.07
C GLU A 69 3.91 -13.05 -6.00
N LYS A 70 3.25 -14.23 -6.07
CA LYS A 70 2.15 -14.61 -5.17
C LYS A 70 2.52 -14.62 -3.68
N ASP A 71 3.72 -15.02 -3.33
CA ASP A 71 4.21 -14.98 -1.95
C ASP A 71 4.41 -13.56 -1.45
N ILE A 72 4.83 -12.63 -2.32
CA ILE A 72 4.97 -11.22 -2.00
C ILE A 72 3.60 -10.56 -1.82
N ILE A 73 2.57 -10.94 -2.58
CA ILE A 73 1.20 -10.43 -2.38
C ILE A 73 0.76 -10.64 -0.94
N LYS A 74 1.06 -11.82 -0.33
CA LYS A 74 0.72 -12.08 1.08
C LYS A 74 1.43 -11.12 2.05
N LEU A 75 2.66 -10.72 1.74
CA LEU A 75 3.43 -9.83 2.60
C LEU A 75 2.97 -8.37 2.50
N ILE A 76 2.57 -7.93 1.30
CA ILE A 76 2.16 -6.55 1.07
C ILE A 76 0.66 -6.30 1.30
N THR A 77 -0.15 -7.37 1.38
CA THR A 77 -1.58 -7.25 1.70
C THR A 77 -1.78 -7.25 3.22
N PRO A 78 -2.33 -6.18 3.81
CA PRO A 78 -2.57 -6.12 5.24
C PRO A 78 -3.58 -7.18 5.69
N THR A 79 -3.19 -8.06 6.61
CA THR A 79 -4.07 -9.07 7.24
C THR A 79 -4.40 -8.73 8.70
N LYS A 80 -3.69 -7.75 9.26
CA LYS A 80 -3.87 -7.23 10.61
C LYS A 80 -3.93 -5.71 10.55
N GLU A 81 -4.31 -5.08 11.66
CA GLU A 81 -4.24 -3.64 11.82
C GLU A 81 -2.84 -3.12 11.47
N ILE A 82 -2.80 -2.11 10.61
CA ILE A 82 -1.55 -1.48 10.18
C ILE A 82 -0.98 -0.66 11.35
N LYS A 83 0.28 -0.92 11.68
CA LYS A 83 1.05 -0.13 12.64
C LYS A 83 1.88 0.90 11.88
N PRO A 84 1.51 2.19 11.90
CA PRO A 84 2.23 3.20 11.15
C PRO A 84 3.65 3.40 11.72
N ILE A 85 4.61 3.67 10.83
CA ILE A 85 6.00 3.94 11.18
C ILE A 85 6.32 5.36 10.76
N THR A 86 6.87 6.17 11.69
CA THR A 86 7.24 7.56 11.40
C THR A 86 8.76 7.73 11.43
N PHE A 87 9.32 8.30 10.36
CA PHE A 87 10.70 8.74 10.29
C PHE A 87 10.80 10.25 10.20
N GLN A 88 11.65 10.83 11.05
CA GLN A 88 12.08 12.21 10.89
C GLN A 88 13.23 12.24 9.88
N MET A 89 13.01 12.90 8.75
CA MET A 89 13.97 12.97 7.65
C MET A 89 14.53 14.39 7.50
N ASN A 90 15.81 14.48 7.30
CA ASN A 90 16.49 15.69 6.85
C ASN A 90 16.76 15.59 5.34
N LYS A 91 17.06 16.73 4.69
CA LYS A 91 17.59 16.76 3.32
C LYS A 91 18.72 15.73 3.14
N GLY A 92 18.66 14.96 2.07
CA GLY A 92 19.62 13.89 1.77
C GLY A 92 19.31 12.55 2.44
N ASN A 93 18.22 12.44 3.22
CA ASN A 93 17.74 11.17 3.74
C ASN A 93 16.78 10.48 2.78
N MET A 94 16.67 9.17 2.90
CA MET A 94 15.71 8.34 2.18
C MET A 94 15.20 7.20 3.07
N PHE A 95 14.11 6.58 2.68
CA PHE A 95 13.71 5.26 3.18
C PHE A 95 13.27 4.35 2.03
N MET A 96 13.53 3.06 2.24
CA MET A 96 13.14 1.98 1.34
C MET A 96 11.97 1.20 1.94
N ILE A 97 11.05 0.75 1.11
CA ILE A 97 9.88 -0.07 1.46
C ILE A 97 10.07 -1.42 0.76
N GLY A 98 10.64 -2.38 1.47
CA GLY A 98 11.21 -3.55 0.81
C GLY A 98 12.20 -3.12 -0.28
N ASN A 99 12.31 -3.93 -1.36
CA ASN A 99 12.93 -3.48 -2.61
C ASN A 99 11.91 -2.92 -3.62
N LEU A 100 10.66 -2.72 -3.20
CA LEU A 100 9.53 -2.37 -4.07
C LEU A 100 9.40 -0.88 -4.33
N ALA A 101 9.83 -0.05 -3.36
CA ALA A 101 9.75 1.40 -3.48
C ALA A 101 10.79 2.10 -2.60
N ARG A 102 11.06 3.38 -2.93
CA ARG A 102 11.95 4.25 -2.16
C ARG A 102 11.44 5.69 -2.21
N VAL A 103 11.59 6.40 -1.09
CA VAL A 103 11.27 7.82 -1.00
C VAL A 103 12.49 8.58 -0.51
N GLU A 104 12.80 9.69 -1.17
CA GLU A 104 13.95 10.53 -0.89
C GLU A 104 13.50 11.96 -0.60
N LEU A 105 13.97 12.54 0.50
CA LEU A 105 13.87 13.98 0.74
C LEU A 105 15.10 14.67 0.13
N VAL A 106 14.92 15.15 -1.09
CA VAL A 106 16.02 15.74 -1.89
C VAL A 106 16.35 17.16 -1.41
N ASP A 107 15.31 17.94 -1.07
CA ASP A 107 15.45 19.30 -0.56
C ASP A 107 14.26 19.67 0.33
N GLY A 108 14.44 20.69 1.15
CA GLY A 108 13.42 21.22 2.06
C GLY A 108 13.75 21.02 3.54
N PRO A 109 12.85 21.46 4.42
CA PRO A 109 13.04 21.40 5.86
C PRO A 109 12.95 19.95 6.39
N ARG A 110 13.40 19.76 7.63
CA ARG A 110 13.19 18.51 8.36
C ARG A 110 11.71 18.16 8.39
N THR A 111 11.38 16.93 7.95
CA THR A 111 9.99 16.50 7.75
C THR A 111 9.76 15.12 8.34
N GLY A 112 8.64 14.96 9.06
CA GLY A 112 8.16 13.66 9.52
C GLY A 112 7.35 12.98 8.41
N PHE A 113 7.75 11.77 8.02
CA PHE A 113 7.00 10.91 7.11
C PHE A 113 6.42 9.76 7.88
N THR A 114 5.09 9.62 7.89
CA THR A 114 4.37 8.51 8.50
C THR A 114 3.93 7.53 7.42
N ILE A 115 4.42 6.32 7.49
CA ILE A 115 4.23 5.28 6.48
C ILE A 115 3.21 4.27 6.97
N TYR A 116 2.19 4.01 6.17
CA TYR A 116 1.13 3.04 6.40
C TYR A 116 1.25 1.94 5.35
N CYS A 117 1.78 0.79 5.74
CA CYS A 117 1.93 -0.39 4.89
C CYS A 117 1.66 -1.66 5.69
N ALA A 118 1.59 -2.82 5.03
CA ALA A 118 1.47 -4.10 5.72
C ALA A 118 2.64 -4.34 6.68
N ASN A 119 2.35 -4.85 7.88
CA ASN A 119 3.35 -5.02 8.95
C ASN A 119 4.48 -6.03 8.62
N GLY A 120 4.34 -6.80 7.53
CA GLY A 120 5.35 -7.74 7.05
C GLY A 120 6.44 -7.11 6.16
N ILE A 121 6.34 -5.82 5.88
CA ILE A 121 7.28 -5.09 5.01
C ILE A 121 8.36 -4.45 5.87
N ASP A 122 9.62 -4.71 5.55
CA ASP A 122 10.74 -4.04 6.19
C ASP A 122 10.94 -2.63 5.59
N ILE A 123 11.07 -1.64 6.48
CA ILE A 123 11.35 -0.26 6.07
C ILE A 123 12.72 0.14 6.61
N HIS A 124 13.60 0.54 5.71
CA HIS A 124 14.96 0.93 6.05
C HIS A 124 15.22 2.40 5.71
N ARG A 125 15.66 3.16 6.71
CA ARG A 125 16.11 4.54 6.52
C ARG A 125 17.60 4.56 6.18
N GLY A 126 17.98 5.46 5.30
CA GLY A 126 19.37 5.67 4.91
C GLY A 126 19.61 7.07 4.35
N ARG A 127 20.75 7.23 3.69
CA ARG A 127 21.14 8.44 2.96
C ARG A 127 21.10 8.19 1.46
N ILE A 128 20.73 9.22 0.70
CA ILE A 128 20.62 9.15 -0.77
C ILE A 128 21.98 8.81 -1.40
N ASP A 129 23.08 9.38 -0.89
CA ASP A 129 24.44 9.15 -1.39
C ASP A 129 24.97 7.73 -1.15
N LYS A 130 24.34 6.95 -0.25
CA LYS A 130 24.70 5.58 0.10
C LYS A 130 23.64 4.54 -0.28
N VAL A 131 22.67 4.89 -1.11
CA VAL A 131 21.52 4.02 -1.41
C VAL A 131 21.95 2.70 -2.03
N THR A 132 22.86 2.72 -3.01
CA THR A 132 23.32 1.52 -3.73
C THR A 132 24.04 0.54 -2.81
N ASP A 133 24.91 1.04 -1.93
CA ASP A 133 25.66 0.20 -0.99
C ASP A 133 24.75 -0.36 0.10
N LEU A 134 23.80 0.44 0.58
CA LEU A 134 22.80 0.01 1.54
C LEU A 134 21.92 -1.09 0.96
N GLU A 135 21.38 -0.89 -0.25
CA GLU A 135 20.54 -1.88 -0.92
C GLU A 135 21.26 -3.20 -1.12
N LYS A 136 22.47 -3.18 -1.68
CA LYS A 136 23.30 -4.38 -1.85
C LYS A 136 23.56 -5.09 -0.51
N SER A 137 23.90 -4.33 0.52
CA SER A 137 24.15 -4.89 1.86
C SER A 137 22.92 -5.52 2.48
N LEU A 138 21.74 -4.90 2.35
CA LEU A 138 20.48 -5.40 2.89
C LEU A 138 20.04 -6.69 2.17
N ILE A 139 20.18 -6.74 0.85
CA ILE A 139 19.88 -7.93 0.04
C ILE A 139 20.82 -9.08 0.41
N ALA A 140 22.14 -8.83 0.43
CA ALA A 140 23.13 -9.85 0.74
C ALA A 140 22.96 -10.45 2.15
N LYS A 141 22.56 -9.61 3.11
CA LYS A 141 22.31 -10.02 4.50
C LYS A 141 20.89 -10.54 4.74
N LYS A 142 20.04 -10.63 3.72
CA LYS A 142 18.61 -10.99 3.81
C LYS A 142 17.84 -10.18 4.87
N LYS A 143 18.19 -8.89 5.00
CA LYS A 143 17.61 -7.95 5.99
C LYS A 143 16.57 -7.00 5.38
N ILE A 144 16.09 -7.25 4.17
CA ILE A 144 15.03 -6.47 3.51
C ILE A 144 13.97 -7.43 2.98
N LYS A 145 12.71 -7.16 3.28
CA LYS A 145 11.54 -7.90 2.80
C LYS A 145 10.43 -6.92 2.45
N PRO A 146 9.67 -7.20 1.38
CA PRO A 146 9.90 -8.24 0.39
C PRO A 146 11.04 -7.90 -0.58
N ILE A 147 11.53 -8.91 -1.29
CA ILE A 147 12.39 -8.77 -2.46
C ILE A 147 11.61 -9.38 -3.63
N SER A 148 11.25 -8.55 -4.62
CA SER A 148 10.59 -8.98 -5.86
C SER A 148 11.61 -8.96 -7.00
N GLU A 149 11.61 -10.03 -7.80
CA GLU A 149 12.37 -10.13 -9.04
C GLU A 149 11.55 -9.66 -10.25
N THR A 150 10.22 -9.74 -10.14
CA THR A 150 9.28 -9.41 -11.22
C THR A 150 8.80 -7.96 -11.21
N SER A 151 8.95 -7.24 -10.09
CA SER A 151 8.46 -5.85 -9.97
C SER A 151 9.09 -4.86 -10.95
N GLY A 152 10.26 -5.21 -11.50
CA GLY A 152 10.98 -4.39 -12.47
C GLY A 152 11.77 -3.24 -11.85
N LYS A 153 12.38 -2.43 -12.73
CA LYS A 153 13.24 -1.31 -12.31
C LYS A 153 12.45 -0.15 -11.73
N LEU A 154 12.91 0.39 -10.61
CA LEU A 154 12.33 1.58 -9.99
C LEU A 154 12.63 2.84 -10.83
N VAL A 155 11.60 3.64 -11.07
CA VAL A 155 11.66 4.91 -11.81
C VAL A 155 11.29 6.05 -10.88
N ALA A 156 12.06 7.14 -10.92
CA ALA A 156 11.84 8.32 -10.09
C ALA A 156 10.66 9.15 -10.59
N ARG A 157 9.82 9.59 -9.66
CA ARG A 157 8.82 10.64 -9.85
C ARG A 157 9.12 11.76 -8.85
N THR A 158 9.18 13.00 -9.33
CA THR A 158 9.49 14.17 -8.49
C THR A 158 8.21 14.88 -8.09
N ILE A 159 8.07 15.13 -6.80
CA ILE A 159 7.04 15.96 -6.19
C ILE A 159 7.73 17.22 -5.70
N ASN A 160 7.31 18.38 -6.22
CA ASN A 160 7.71 19.68 -5.70
C ASN A 160 6.54 20.20 -4.87
N GLU A 161 6.66 20.06 -3.55
CA GLU A 161 5.60 20.45 -2.63
C GLU A 161 5.50 21.97 -2.51
N THR A 162 4.33 22.50 -2.71
CA THR A 162 4.04 23.94 -2.60
C THR A 162 3.07 24.25 -1.46
N ASN A 163 2.35 23.24 -0.98
CA ASN A 163 1.37 23.40 0.08
C ASN A 163 2.04 23.35 1.48
N ASP A 164 1.37 23.91 2.45
CA ASP A 164 1.73 23.84 3.88
C ASP A 164 0.77 22.97 4.70
N THR A 165 -0.15 22.30 3.99
CA THR A 165 -1.13 21.39 4.56
C THR A 165 -0.60 19.95 4.65
N LYS A 166 -1.33 19.08 5.34
CA LYS A 166 -1.02 17.67 5.41
C LYS A 166 -1.25 17.00 4.04
N GLN A 167 -0.28 16.26 3.56
CA GLN A 167 -0.25 15.64 2.24
C GLN A 167 -0.09 14.13 2.34
N ASP A 168 -0.61 13.41 1.35
CA ASP A 168 -0.44 11.97 1.18
C ASP A 168 0.22 11.64 -0.16
N ILE A 169 1.24 10.78 -0.10
CA ILE A 169 1.79 10.08 -1.26
C ILE A 169 1.26 8.65 -1.21
N ILE A 170 0.65 8.18 -2.29
CA ILE A 170 0.08 6.84 -2.38
C ILE A 170 0.83 6.07 -3.46
N ILE A 171 1.41 4.93 -3.09
CA ILE A 171 1.97 3.95 -4.03
C ILE A 171 0.95 2.82 -4.15
N SER A 172 0.31 2.72 -5.29
CA SER A 172 -0.85 1.84 -5.50
C SER A 172 -0.54 0.38 -5.15
N GLY A 173 -1.38 -0.20 -4.27
CA GLY A 173 -1.24 -1.58 -3.81
C GLY A 173 -0.07 -1.87 -2.88
N LEU A 174 0.66 -0.86 -2.41
CA LEU A 174 1.79 -1.02 -1.49
C LEU A 174 1.61 -0.26 -0.17
N CYS A 175 1.46 1.05 -0.22
CA CYS A 175 1.39 1.88 0.97
C CYS A 175 0.83 3.26 0.69
N TRP A 176 0.49 4.00 1.77
CA TRP A 176 0.41 5.45 1.69
C TRP A 176 1.34 6.07 2.74
N ILE A 177 1.76 7.30 2.48
CA ILE A 177 2.77 8.01 3.26
C ILE A 177 2.24 9.42 3.49
N SER A 178 1.99 9.77 4.76
CA SER A 178 1.53 11.10 5.14
C SER A 178 2.68 11.96 5.64
N TYR A 179 2.68 13.23 5.28
CA TYR A 179 3.63 14.23 5.75
C TYR A 179 2.99 15.63 5.77
N LYS A 180 3.60 16.56 6.47
CA LYS A 180 3.21 17.97 6.40
C LYS A 180 4.00 18.64 5.27
N GLY A 181 3.29 19.23 4.31
CA GLY A 181 3.85 20.02 3.23
C GLY A 181 4.58 21.26 3.79
N ASN A 182 5.73 21.61 3.22
CA ASN A 182 6.48 22.81 3.51
C ASN A 182 7.63 22.97 2.50
N LYS A 183 7.30 23.19 1.22
CA LYS A 183 8.26 23.42 0.14
C LYS A 183 9.34 22.31 -0.02
N GLN A 184 8.99 21.06 0.25
CA GLN A 184 9.89 19.93 0.04
C GLN A 184 10.02 19.60 -1.45
N LYS A 185 11.20 19.12 -1.82
CA LYS A 185 11.44 18.37 -3.06
C LYS A 185 11.62 16.90 -2.71
N ILE A 186 10.65 16.08 -3.10
CA ILE A 186 10.60 14.64 -2.77
C ILE A 186 10.73 13.86 -4.09
N LYS A 187 11.54 12.80 -4.08
CA LYS A 187 11.54 11.80 -5.16
C LYS A 187 10.96 10.50 -4.64
N VAL A 188 9.99 9.97 -5.37
CA VAL A 188 9.36 8.68 -5.12
C VAL A 188 9.78 7.73 -6.23
N TYR A 189 10.37 6.62 -5.86
CA TYR A 189 10.79 5.57 -6.77
C TYR A 189 9.84 4.39 -6.62
N ALA A 190 9.24 3.98 -7.73
CA ALA A 190 8.40 2.79 -7.85
C ALA A 190 8.55 2.22 -9.27
N PRO A 191 8.15 0.97 -9.55
CA PRO A 191 8.13 0.43 -10.89
C PRO A 191 7.34 1.32 -11.85
N LYS A 192 7.77 1.40 -13.12
CA LYS A 192 7.21 2.36 -14.10
C LYS A 192 5.68 2.26 -14.24
N ILE A 193 5.16 1.05 -14.21
CA ILE A 193 3.73 0.78 -14.40
C ILE A 193 2.87 1.15 -13.19
N ILE A 194 3.46 1.28 -12.00
CA ILE A 194 2.72 1.50 -10.76
C ILE A 194 2.29 2.96 -10.64
N ASP A 195 1.01 3.17 -10.32
CA ASP A 195 0.50 4.49 -10.03
C ASP A 195 1.05 5.03 -8.71
N VAL A 196 1.60 6.24 -8.80
CA VAL A 196 1.99 7.04 -7.64
C VAL A 196 1.19 8.33 -7.68
N SER A 197 0.30 8.51 -6.73
CA SER A 197 -0.50 9.73 -6.60
C SER A 197 -0.07 10.57 -5.41
N HIS A 198 -0.22 11.89 -5.55
CA HIS A 198 0.03 12.88 -4.52
C HIS A 198 -1.22 13.73 -4.34
N ARG A 199 -1.66 13.94 -3.10
CA ARG A 199 -2.90 14.65 -2.80
C ARG A 199 -2.92 15.21 -1.40
N ASP A 200 -3.86 16.11 -1.12
CA ASP A 200 -4.20 16.51 0.25
C ASP A 200 -4.61 15.29 1.08
N ALA A 201 -4.10 15.21 2.32
CA ALA A 201 -4.45 14.12 3.23
C ALA A 201 -5.94 14.19 3.59
N LYS A 202 -6.58 13.03 3.62
CA LYS A 202 -8.02 12.94 3.95
C LYS A 202 -8.28 12.76 5.46
N PHE A 203 -7.22 12.46 6.25
CA PHE A 203 -7.32 12.19 7.70
C PHE A 203 -6.21 12.87 8.49
#